data_fb49e52537543659a96e110cb6f0d483
#
_entry.id   fb49e52537543659a96e110cb6f0d483
#
_cell.length_a   1.000
_cell.length_b   1.000
_cell.length_c   1.000
_cell.angle_alpha   90.00
_cell.angle_beta   90.00
_cell.angle_gamma   90.00
#
_symmetry.space_group_name_H-M   'P 1'
#
loop_
_entity.id
_entity.type
_entity.pdbx_description
1 polymer ?
#
loop_
_entity_poly.entity_id
_entity_poly.type
_entity_poly.pdbx_seq_one_letter_code
_entity_poly.pdbx_strand_id
1 'polypeptide(L)'
;NGRVTAEILALGIPVAGLIYGFGYLALGYRLSGDLLLLKRLGHILVFLAMVAWEVVKANVAIIRIVLSPHMEITPCLVPVKTDLKSAGARAALANAITLTPGTITVDVKDDVLWVHALTAEMAEGLKDWHVARQLARIEEVR
;
A
#
# COMPACT_ATOMS: atom_id res chain seq x y z
N ASN A 1 2.52 -29.29 15.08
CA ASN A 1 3.67 -30.20 15.01
C ASN A 1 4.79 -29.52 14.20
N GLY A 2 5.65 -28.76 14.86
CA GLY A 2 6.78 -28.05 14.23
C GLY A 2 8.01 -28.92 13.93
N ARG A 3 7.84 -30.19 13.59
CA ARG A 3 8.96 -31.05 13.21
C ARG A 3 9.05 -31.16 11.69
N VAL A 4 10.17 -30.70 11.14
CA VAL A 4 10.51 -30.90 9.73
C VAL A 4 11.02 -32.33 9.59
N THR A 5 10.22 -33.23 8.98
CA THR A 5 10.61 -34.60 8.67
C THR A 5 10.99 -34.73 7.18
N ALA A 6 11.81 -35.72 6.84
CA ALA A 6 12.18 -35.99 5.46
C ALA A 6 10.94 -36.22 4.55
N GLU A 7 9.87 -36.78 5.09
CA GLU A 7 8.60 -37.00 4.39
C GLU A 7 7.91 -35.69 4.01
N ILE A 8 7.91 -34.68 4.94
CA ILE A 8 7.34 -33.37 4.68
C ILE A 8 8.14 -32.63 3.59
N LEU A 9 9.46 -32.76 3.59
CA LEU A 9 10.30 -32.18 2.54
C LEU A 9 10.13 -32.91 1.20
N ALA A 10 10.02 -34.23 1.20
CA ALA A 10 9.82 -35.04 -0.01
C ALA A 10 8.48 -34.74 -0.71
N LEU A 11 7.43 -34.42 0.04
CA LEU A 11 6.14 -33.97 -0.50
C LEU A 11 6.10 -32.45 -0.78
N GLY A 12 6.71 -31.64 0.09
CA GLY A 12 6.67 -30.20 -0.01
C GLY A 12 7.40 -29.65 -1.24
N ILE A 13 8.57 -30.21 -1.58
CA ILE A 13 9.37 -29.75 -2.72
C ILE A 13 8.63 -29.95 -4.07
N PRO A 14 8.07 -31.14 -4.39
CA PRO A 14 7.30 -31.34 -5.62
C PRO A 14 6.06 -30.41 -5.69
N VAL A 15 5.33 -30.26 -4.59
CA VAL A 15 4.13 -29.40 -4.53
C VAL A 15 4.53 -27.94 -4.75
N ALA A 16 5.57 -27.46 -4.10
CA ALA A 16 6.09 -26.11 -4.31
C ALA A 16 6.55 -25.90 -5.75
N GLY A 17 7.22 -26.91 -6.35
CA GLY A 17 7.63 -26.89 -7.75
C GLY A 17 6.45 -26.82 -8.73
N LEU A 18 5.36 -27.55 -8.46
CA LEU A 18 4.14 -27.51 -9.26
C LEU A 18 3.44 -26.14 -9.16
N ILE A 19 3.32 -25.57 -7.96
CA ILE A 19 2.72 -24.26 -7.73
C ILE A 19 3.56 -23.17 -8.43
N TYR A 20 4.89 -23.24 -8.30
CA TYR A 20 5.78 -22.31 -8.96
C TYR A 20 5.71 -22.44 -10.49
N GLY A 21 5.73 -23.68 -11.02
CA GLY A 21 5.60 -23.96 -12.46
C GLY A 21 4.28 -23.45 -13.03
N PHE A 22 3.19 -23.65 -12.32
CA PHE A 22 1.88 -23.10 -12.69
C PHE A 22 1.91 -21.56 -12.70
N GLY A 23 2.46 -20.93 -11.66
CA GLY A 23 2.62 -19.47 -11.58
C GLY A 23 3.47 -18.92 -12.73
N TYR A 24 4.55 -19.61 -13.07
CA TYR A 24 5.42 -19.24 -14.20
C TYR A 24 4.69 -19.33 -15.56
N LEU A 25 3.98 -20.42 -15.82
CA LEU A 25 3.32 -20.70 -17.11
C LEU A 25 2.01 -19.93 -17.27
N ALA A 26 1.19 -19.86 -16.23
CA ALA A 26 -0.16 -19.30 -16.31
C ALA A 26 -0.22 -17.80 -15.96
N LEU A 27 0.62 -17.35 -15.03
CA LEU A 27 0.60 -15.98 -14.52
C LEU A 27 1.79 -15.12 -14.98
N GLY A 28 2.75 -15.72 -15.74
CA GLY A 28 3.96 -15.01 -16.19
C GLY A 28 4.91 -14.64 -15.05
N TYR A 29 4.83 -15.33 -13.92
CA TYR A 29 5.65 -15.08 -12.74
C TYR A 29 7.11 -15.42 -13.00
N ARG A 30 8.04 -14.51 -12.71
CA ARG A 30 9.48 -14.72 -12.97
C ARG A 30 10.30 -14.50 -11.71
N LEU A 31 11.24 -15.40 -11.45
CA LEU A 31 12.18 -15.33 -10.33
C LEU A 31 13.00 -14.03 -10.29
N SER A 32 13.26 -13.44 -11.46
CA SER A 32 13.90 -12.12 -11.57
C SER A 32 13.12 -11.00 -10.87
N GLY A 33 11.78 -11.14 -10.79
CA GLY A 33 10.92 -10.23 -10.04
C GLY A 33 11.15 -10.33 -8.53
N ASP A 34 11.37 -11.53 -8.03
CA ASP A 34 11.59 -11.77 -6.59
C ASP A 34 12.94 -11.23 -6.12
N LEU A 35 13.98 -11.36 -6.93
CA LEU A 35 15.29 -10.76 -6.65
C LEU A 35 15.21 -9.23 -6.65
N LEU A 36 14.38 -8.64 -7.51
CA LEU A 36 14.13 -7.22 -7.53
C LEU A 36 13.35 -6.75 -6.29
N LEU A 37 12.37 -7.55 -5.84
CA LEU A 37 11.65 -7.30 -4.59
C LEU A 37 12.59 -7.33 -3.38
N LEU A 38 13.56 -8.24 -3.36
CA LEU A 38 14.55 -8.31 -2.29
C LEU A 38 15.43 -7.05 -2.24
N LYS A 39 15.85 -6.52 -3.41
CA LYS A 39 16.58 -5.25 -3.51
C LYS A 39 15.73 -4.06 -3.02
N ARG A 40 14.43 -4.11 -3.22
CA ARG A 40 13.46 -3.09 -2.80
C ARG A 40 13.03 -3.23 -1.34
N LEU A 41 13.36 -4.33 -0.68
CA LEU A 41 12.86 -4.67 0.66
C LEU A 41 13.08 -3.55 1.67
N GLY A 42 14.25 -2.92 1.67
CA GLY A 42 14.55 -1.79 2.55
C GLY A 42 13.57 -0.62 2.35
N HIS A 43 13.31 -0.24 1.10
CA HIS A 43 12.35 0.83 0.78
C HIS A 43 10.92 0.45 1.09
N ILE A 44 10.55 -0.84 0.94
CA ILE A 44 9.23 -1.36 1.30
C ILE A 44 9.03 -1.29 2.82
N LEU A 45 10.02 -1.69 3.60
CA LEU A 45 9.94 -1.60 5.07
C LEU A 45 9.79 -0.15 5.54
N VAL A 46 10.53 0.78 4.93
CA VAL A 46 10.38 2.21 5.21
C VAL A 46 8.97 2.68 4.84
N PHE A 47 8.46 2.29 3.67
CA PHE A 47 7.08 2.61 3.26
C PHE A 47 6.05 2.11 4.29
N LEU A 48 6.14 0.86 4.72
CA LEU A 48 5.23 0.27 5.71
C LEU A 48 5.30 1.01 7.06
N ALA A 49 6.51 1.36 7.51
CA ALA A 49 6.70 2.14 8.73
C ALA A 49 6.08 3.55 8.62
N MET A 50 6.24 4.20 7.46
CA MET A 50 5.63 5.50 7.19
C MET A 50 4.10 5.42 7.20
N VAL A 51 3.52 4.43 6.52
CA VAL A 51 2.06 4.22 6.53
C VAL A 51 1.56 3.96 7.94
N ALA A 52 2.22 3.09 8.71
CA ALA A 52 1.85 2.82 10.10
C ALA A 52 1.88 4.09 10.95
N TRP A 53 2.87 4.95 10.77
CA TRP A 53 2.94 6.25 11.46
C TRP A 53 1.81 7.20 11.06
N GLU A 54 1.48 7.27 9.76
CA GLU A 54 0.34 8.05 9.27
C GLU A 54 -0.98 7.56 9.87
N VAL A 55 -1.18 6.25 9.96
CA VAL A 55 -2.36 5.66 10.61
C VAL A 55 -2.46 6.10 12.07
N VAL A 56 -1.35 6.10 12.82
CA VAL A 56 -1.34 6.56 14.23
C VAL A 56 -1.71 8.03 14.32
N LYS A 57 -1.11 8.90 13.50
CA LYS A 57 -1.42 10.34 13.49
C LYS A 57 -2.89 10.60 13.15
N ALA A 58 -3.40 9.93 12.12
CA ALA A 58 -4.78 10.09 11.69
C ALA A 58 -5.78 9.60 12.76
N ASN A 59 -5.49 8.50 13.45
CA ASN A 59 -6.31 8.07 14.60
C ASN A 59 -6.37 9.14 15.68
N VAL A 60 -5.25 9.77 16.03
CA VAL A 60 -5.23 10.86 17.01
C VAL A 60 -6.06 12.06 16.52
N ALA A 61 -6.00 12.40 15.24
CA ALA A 61 -6.80 13.46 14.66
C ALA A 61 -8.31 13.14 14.73
N ILE A 62 -8.71 11.93 14.35
CA ILE A 62 -10.10 11.47 14.44
C ILE A 62 -10.62 11.46 15.88
N ILE A 63 -9.81 10.96 16.83
CA ILE A 63 -10.18 10.97 18.25
C ILE A 63 -10.47 12.41 18.73
N ARG A 64 -9.66 13.40 18.32
CA ARG A 64 -9.90 14.81 18.67
C ARG A 64 -11.22 15.32 18.09
N ILE A 65 -11.55 14.95 16.84
CA ILE A 65 -12.83 15.33 16.20
C ILE A 65 -14.01 14.71 16.97
N VAL A 66 -13.93 13.41 17.27
CA VAL A 66 -15.01 12.66 17.94
C VAL A 66 -15.24 13.15 19.40
N LEU A 67 -14.17 13.51 20.10
CA LEU A 67 -14.25 14.03 21.47
C LEU A 67 -14.54 15.54 21.54
N SER A 68 -14.57 16.23 20.40
CA SER A 68 -14.90 17.66 20.36
C SER A 68 -16.39 17.89 20.64
N PRO A 69 -16.76 18.85 21.48
CA PRO A 69 -18.17 19.24 21.70
C PRO A 69 -18.86 19.73 20.40
N HIS A 70 -18.09 20.29 19.47
CA HIS A 70 -18.55 20.74 18.17
C HIS A 70 -17.81 19.93 17.10
N MET A 71 -18.50 18.96 16.54
CA MET A 71 -17.96 18.08 15.50
C MET A 71 -18.02 18.80 14.14
N GLU A 72 -16.96 19.51 13.78
CA GLU A 72 -16.84 20.15 12.47
C GLU A 72 -16.32 19.15 11.44
N ILE A 73 -17.25 18.52 10.75
CA ILE A 73 -16.97 17.61 9.64
C ILE A 73 -17.37 18.32 8.34
N THR A 74 -16.41 18.46 7.42
CA THR A 74 -16.60 19.04 6.09
C THR A 74 -16.18 18.05 5.02
N PRO A 75 -16.99 16.98 4.76
CA PRO A 75 -16.62 15.95 3.81
C PRO A 75 -16.45 16.52 2.41
N CYS A 76 -15.39 16.12 1.73
CA CYS A 76 -15.11 16.54 0.37
C CYS A 76 -14.52 15.42 -0.47
N LEU A 77 -14.77 15.48 -1.77
CA LEU A 77 -14.19 14.58 -2.77
C LEU A 77 -13.13 15.37 -3.55
N VAL A 78 -11.89 14.91 -3.53
CA VAL A 78 -10.78 15.59 -4.16
C VAL A 78 -10.00 14.69 -5.11
N PRO A 79 -9.55 15.20 -6.26
CA PRO A 79 -8.62 14.49 -7.13
C PRO A 79 -7.19 14.63 -6.58
N VAL A 80 -6.52 13.51 -6.36
CA VAL A 80 -5.11 13.45 -6.00
C VAL A 80 -4.33 12.92 -7.20
N LYS A 81 -3.52 13.76 -7.83
CA LYS A 81 -2.65 13.37 -8.93
C LYS A 81 -1.41 12.65 -8.40
N THR A 82 -0.93 11.67 -9.16
CA THR A 82 0.29 10.93 -8.83
C THR A 82 1.13 10.68 -10.07
N ASP A 83 2.46 10.74 -9.91
CA ASP A 83 3.43 10.45 -10.97
C ASP A 83 3.82 8.95 -11.01
N LEU A 84 3.17 8.11 -10.20
CA LEU A 84 3.42 6.68 -10.15
C LEU A 84 3.03 5.99 -11.46
N LYS A 85 3.96 5.24 -12.03
CA LYS A 85 3.81 4.64 -13.38
C LYS A 85 3.13 3.29 -13.34
N SER A 86 3.44 2.44 -12.34
CA SER A 86 2.90 1.09 -12.27
C SER A 86 1.51 1.06 -11.61
N ALA A 87 0.66 0.18 -12.13
CA ALA A 87 -0.66 -0.09 -11.51
C ALA A 87 -0.52 -0.58 -10.06
N GLY A 88 0.54 -1.36 -9.77
CA GLY A 88 0.82 -1.84 -8.42
C GLY A 88 1.15 -0.71 -7.44
N ALA A 89 1.97 0.27 -7.85
CA ALA A 89 2.29 1.41 -6.98
C ALA A 89 1.08 2.32 -6.77
N ARG A 90 0.25 2.56 -7.82
CA ARG A 90 -1.02 3.29 -7.67
C ARG A 90 -1.99 2.58 -6.74
N ALA A 91 -2.10 1.26 -6.84
CA ALA A 91 -2.92 0.46 -5.92
C ALA A 91 -2.38 0.52 -4.48
N ALA A 92 -1.06 0.46 -4.29
CA ALA A 92 -0.45 0.60 -2.98
C ALA A 92 -0.71 1.99 -2.37
N LEU A 93 -0.65 3.06 -3.18
CA LEU A 93 -0.99 4.42 -2.74
C LEU A 93 -2.47 4.52 -2.34
N ALA A 94 -3.37 4.00 -3.17
CA ALA A 94 -4.81 3.98 -2.90
C ALA A 94 -5.14 3.26 -1.59
N ASN A 95 -4.49 2.11 -1.36
CA ASN A 95 -4.62 1.36 -0.12
C ASN A 95 -4.05 2.12 1.09
N ALA A 96 -2.89 2.75 0.95
CA ALA A 96 -2.29 3.55 2.02
C ALA A 96 -3.19 4.73 2.43
N ILE A 97 -3.81 5.42 1.46
CA ILE A 97 -4.80 6.48 1.71
C ILE A 97 -6.00 5.91 2.47
N THR A 98 -6.53 4.77 2.03
CA THR A 98 -7.72 4.15 2.64
C THR A 98 -7.43 3.59 4.04
N LEU A 99 -6.20 3.13 4.31
CA LEU A 99 -5.77 2.69 5.64
C LEU A 99 -5.64 3.85 6.63
N THR A 100 -5.52 5.08 6.13
CA THR A 100 -5.42 6.27 6.97
C THR A 100 -6.82 6.74 7.37
N PRO A 101 -7.22 6.67 8.66
CA PRO A 101 -8.56 7.08 9.10
C PRO A 101 -8.94 8.48 8.67
N GLY A 102 -10.16 8.62 8.17
CA GLY A 102 -10.68 9.91 7.66
C GLY A 102 -10.50 10.13 6.17
N THR A 103 -9.85 9.20 5.45
CA THR A 103 -9.73 9.23 4.00
C THR A 103 -10.05 7.88 3.38
N ILE A 104 -10.67 7.88 2.20
CA ILE A 104 -10.97 6.68 1.43
C ILE A 104 -10.79 6.94 -0.06
N THR A 105 -10.07 6.08 -0.74
CA THR A 105 -9.97 6.14 -2.21
C THR A 105 -11.23 5.52 -2.81
N VAL A 106 -11.95 6.31 -3.59
CA VAL A 106 -13.23 5.94 -4.21
C VAL A 106 -13.02 5.39 -5.62
N ASP A 107 -12.07 5.97 -6.36
CA ASP A 107 -11.76 5.56 -7.72
C ASP A 107 -10.28 5.85 -8.06
N VAL A 108 -9.73 5.07 -8.99
CA VAL A 108 -8.38 5.26 -9.52
C VAL A 108 -8.45 5.22 -11.04
N LYS A 109 -8.31 6.37 -11.66
CA LYS A 109 -8.37 6.51 -13.11
C LYS A 109 -7.10 7.17 -13.62
N ASP A 110 -6.36 6.45 -14.44
CA ASP A 110 -5.07 6.87 -15.00
C ASP A 110 -4.07 7.30 -13.92
N ASP A 111 -3.73 8.57 -13.84
CA ASP A 111 -2.82 9.19 -12.86
C ASP A 111 -3.55 9.93 -11.72
N VAL A 112 -4.88 9.79 -11.64
CA VAL A 112 -5.72 10.48 -10.67
C VAL A 112 -6.40 9.50 -9.74
N LEU A 113 -6.22 9.68 -8.43
CA LEU A 113 -6.97 9.00 -7.38
C LEU A 113 -8.08 9.95 -6.90
N TRP A 114 -9.33 9.51 -6.96
CA TRP A 114 -10.44 10.22 -6.36
C TRP A 114 -10.57 9.81 -4.90
N VAL A 115 -10.36 10.76 -4.00
CA VAL A 115 -10.34 10.53 -2.57
C VAL A 115 -11.43 11.29 -1.88
N HIS A 116 -12.25 10.60 -1.13
CA HIS A 116 -13.19 11.18 -0.19
C HIS A 116 -12.47 11.39 1.15
N ALA A 117 -12.44 12.63 1.63
CA ALA A 117 -11.84 13.00 2.90
C ALA A 117 -12.91 13.54 3.85
N LEU A 118 -12.76 13.25 5.13
CA LEU A 118 -13.68 13.66 6.19
C LEU A 118 -13.61 15.18 6.46
N THR A 119 -12.45 15.77 6.25
CA THR A 119 -12.24 17.22 6.39
C THR A 119 -11.36 17.75 5.25
N ALA A 120 -11.49 19.04 4.95
CA ALA A 120 -10.66 19.70 3.94
C ALA A 120 -9.16 19.68 4.30
N GLU A 121 -8.82 19.72 5.60
CA GLU A 121 -7.43 19.62 6.08
C GLU A 121 -6.82 18.25 5.74
N MET A 122 -7.57 17.16 5.92
CA MET A 122 -7.12 15.82 5.55
C MET A 122 -6.91 15.70 4.04
N ALA A 123 -7.78 16.31 3.22
CA ALA A 123 -7.65 16.34 1.77
C ALA A 123 -6.39 17.11 1.33
N GLU A 124 -6.12 18.25 1.95
CA GLU A 124 -4.94 19.07 1.66
C GLU A 124 -3.64 18.32 1.98
N GLY A 125 -3.61 17.57 3.08
CA GLY A 125 -2.47 16.74 3.49
C GLY A 125 -2.07 15.65 2.48
N LEU A 126 -2.93 15.31 1.52
CA LEU A 126 -2.64 14.30 0.49
C LEU A 126 -1.91 14.87 -0.73
N LYS A 127 -1.93 16.18 -0.98
CA LYS A 127 -1.38 16.78 -2.21
C LYS A 127 0.13 16.53 -2.38
N ASP A 128 0.91 16.64 -1.29
CA ASP A 128 2.36 16.40 -1.29
C ASP A 128 2.77 15.30 -0.33
N TRP A 129 1.97 14.25 -0.29
CA TRP A 129 2.15 13.20 0.70
C TRP A 129 3.47 12.45 0.52
N HIS A 130 4.27 12.43 1.57
CA HIS A 130 5.59 11.81 1.56
C HIS A 130 5.56 10.29 1.29
N VAL A 131 4.43 9.62 1.58
CA VAL A 131 4.20 8.20 1.27
C VAL A 131 4.19 7.97 -0.24
N ALA A 132 3.59 8.88 -1.04
CA ALA A 132 3.61 8.80 -2.50
C ALA A 132 5.05 8.93 -3.03
N ARG A 133 5.86 9.83 -2.47
CA ARG A 133 7.28 9.98 -2.82
C ARG A 133 8.10 8.73 -2.50
N GLN A 134 7.81 8.05 -1.40
CA GLN A 134 8.48 6.80 -1.06
C GLN A 134 8.13 5.67 -2.04
N LEU A 135 6.88 5.60 -2.49
CA LEU A 135 6.47 4.65 -3.54
C LEU A 135 7.18 4.91 -4.86
N ALA A 136 7.34 6.18 -5.25
CA ALA A 136 8.10 6.54 -6.45
C ALA A 136 9.55 6.05 -6.37
N ARG A 137 10.21 6.18 -5.21
CA ARG A 137 11.56 5.62 -4.98
C ARG A 137 11.60 4.10 -5.12
N ILE A 138 10.55 3.39 -4.68
CA ILE A 138 10.46 1.93 -4.84
C ILE A 138 10.36 1.55 -6.33
N GLU A 139 9.66 2.36 -7.14
CA GLU A 139 9.58 2.16 -8.59
C GLU A 139 10.92 2.40 -9.30
N GLU A 140 11.72 3.37 -8.86
CA GLU A 140 13.01 3.73 -9.47
C GLU A 140 14.11 2.69 -9.22
N VAL A 141 14.01 1.87 -8.17
CA VAL A 141 14.97 0.79 -7.90
C VAL A 141 14.85 -0.28 -8.97
N ARG A 142 15.86 -0.40 -9.84
CA ARG A 142 16.00 -1.40 -10.91
C ARG A 142 16.99 -2.49 -10.54
#